data_bc6748951e4d96a163acd2a55bb4aed8
#
_entry.id   bc6748951e4d96a163acd2a55bb4aed8
#
_cell.length_a   1.000
_cell.length_b   1.000
_cell.length_c   1.000
_cell.angle_alpha   90.00
_cell.angle_beta   90.00
_cell.angle_gamma   90.00
#
_symmetry.space_group_name_H-M   'P 1'
#
loop_
_entity.id
_entity.type
_entity.pdbx_description
1 polymer ?
#
loop_
_entity_poly.entity_id
_entity_poly.type
_entity_poly.pdbx_seq_one_letter_code
_entity_poly.pdbx_strand_id
1 'polypeptide(L)'
;MSTENNNPQRNNPGGQPDSFRRKRHRTGLSGYISSQYQEAANRLRSKNARKKIVAYVESYDDILFWRSVLSRFENESRYFEVMLPSHKVLERGKKSVLMNLIMKERREQERNDTAQPHDDDGSGLHSRLGPSMIACVDADYDYLIKGATETSAKIWNSPYVLHTYAYSIENLQCYAPSLHNVVVMVTLNDNRIFDFEEWMRQYSEAIFPLFVWNIWHYRRTIYGQFTIKDFNRVIELGGFSLQNPEACIQNVRNKCYKKVGWLQREHPDAKESYLALKRELIEELGVTPQTTYLYIQGHHLFDKVVVPVMQKICTQLVRQREQEIRRQSRHSTQMRNELSCYSHSTQDIAQMLKKNMGYVLSDTFGRIQADAEKMLNESAATEDAPQQ
;
A
#
# COMPACT_ATOMS: atom_id res chain seq x y z
N MET A 1 -33.98 42.72 52.12
CA MET A 1 -34.74 43.52 51.17
C MET A 1 -34.70 42.70 49.85
N SER A 2 -35.61 41.71 49.66
CA SER A 2 -36.95 41.90 49.07
C SER A 2 -36.80 42.57 47.70
N THR A 3 -37.04 41.90 46.59
CA THR A 3 -38.41 41.56 46.13
C THR A 3 -38.34 40.56 44.94
N GLU A 4 -39.26 39.61 45.08
CA GLU A 4 -39.83 38.76 44.03
C GLU A 4 -40.41 39.58 42.87
N ASN A 5 -40.46 38.92 41.66
CA ASN A 5 -41.71 38.87 40.89
C ASN A 5 -41.60 37.87 39.74
N ASN A 6 -42.25 36.75 39.90
CA ASN A 6 -43.50 36.30 39.20
C ASN A 6 -43.51 36.23 37.67
N ASN A 7 -43.57 34.98 37.27
CA ASN A 7 -44.07 34.41 36.00
C ASN A 7 -45.54 34.79 35.74
N PRO A 8 -46.01 34.81 34.50
CA PRO A 8 -47.10 33.89 34.21
C PRO A 8 -46.93 33.07 32.88
N GLN A 9 -47.34 31.83 33.04
CA GLN A 9 -47.62 30.86 31.98
C GLN A 9 -48.52 31.43 30.90
N ARG A 10 -48.27 31.06 29.65
CA ARG A 10 -49.28 30.94 28.59
C ARG A 10 -49.23 29.56 27.97
N ASN A 11 -50.24 28.78 28.27
CA ASN A 11 -50.66 27.60 27.55
C ASN A 11 -51.01 27.94 26.11
N ASN A 12 -50.56 27.14 25.17
CA ASN A 12 -51.22 27.01 23.89
C ASN A 12 -51.20 25.53 23.45
N PRO A 13 -52.35 24.91 23.20
CA PRO A 13 -52.45 23.55 22.71
C PRO A 13 -52.51 23.58 21.20
N GLY A 14 -51.56 22.95 20.53
CA GLY A 14 -51.61 22.78 19.09
C GLY A 14 -50.71 21.60 18.69
N GLY A 15 -51.22 20.38 18.80
CA GLY A 15 -50.59 19.19 18.28
C GLY A 15 -50.52 19.28 16.77
N GLN A 16 -49.31 19.19 16.25
CA GLN A 16 -49.04 18.75 14.86
C GLN A 16 -48.36 17.40 14.91
N PRO A 17 -48.76 16.47 14.01
CA PRO A 17 -48.28 15.10 14.05
C PRO A 17 -46.80 15.01 13.67
N ASP A 18 -46.08 14.23 14.45
CA ASP A 18 -44.71 13.78 14.16
C ASP A 18 -44.60 13.34 12.72
N SER A 19 -43.98 14.19 11.91
CA SER A 19 -43.51 13.81 10.59
C SER A 19 -42.48 12.70 10.76
N PHE A 20 -42.87 11.53 10.36
CA PHE A 20 -42.02 10.37 10.17
C PHE A 20 -40.64 10.79 9.55
N ARG A 21 -39.65 11.06 10.38
CA ARG A 21 -38.27 11.05 10.01
C ARG A 21 -37.92 9.59 9.69
N ARG A 22 -38.24 9.15 8.47
CA ARG A 22 -37.67 7.94 7.88
C ARG A 22 -36.18 8.07 7.99
N LYS A 23 -35.58 7.48 9.03
CA LYS A 23 -34.16 7.10 9.01
C LYS A 23 -33.98 6.28 7.74
N ARG A 24 -33.42 6.90 6.70
CA ARG A 24 -32.85 6.17 5.58
C ARG A 24 -31.73 5.34 6.18
N HIS A 25 -32.03 4.14 6.62
CA HIS A 25 -31.06 3.09 6.70
C HIS A 25 -30.51 2.93 5.27
N ARG A 26 -29.42 3.62 4.98
CA ARG A 26 -28.53 3.19 3.93
C ARG A 26 -27.99 1.84 4.41
N THR A 27 -28.76 0.80 4.18
CA THR A 27 -28.25 -0.57 4.20
C THR A 27 -27.23 -0.61 3.08
N GLY A 28 -25.94 -0.54 3.46
CA GLY A 28 -24.84 -0.70 2.54
C GLY A 28 -24.85 -2.13 1.99
N LEU A 29 -25.65 -2.37 0.97
CA LEU A 29 -25.67 -3.61 0.18
C LEU A 29 -24.35 -3.86 -0.56
N SER A 30 -23.45 -2.86 -0.64
CA SER A 30 -22.23 -2.93 -1.44
C SER A 30 -21.18 -3.93 -0.95
N GLY A 31 -21.26 -4.44 0.26
CA GLY A 31 -20.26 -5.35 0.82
C GLY A 31 -20.51 -6.84 0.67
N TYR A 32 -21.62 -7.23 0.04
CA TYR A 32 -22.02 -8.62 -0.15
C TYR A 32 -22.26 -9.01 -1.61
N ILE A 33 -21.86 -8.16 -2.55
CA ILE A 33 -22.06 -8.42 -3.97
C ILE A 33 -20.99 -9.40 -4.43
N SER A 34 -21.40 -10.58 -4.91
CA SER A 34 -20.49 -11.53 -5.55
C SER A 34 -20.13 -11.07 -6.96
N SER A 35 -19.01 -11.57 -7.51
CA SER A 35 -18.66 -11.35 -8.91
C SER A 35 -19.80 -11.74 -9.84
N GLN A 36 -20.45 -12.88 -9.60
CA GLN A 36 -21.61 -13.34 -10.36
C GLN A 36 -22.79 -12.38 -10.35
N TYR A 37 -23.10 -11.79 -9.19
CA TYR A 37 -24.14 -10.76 -9.10
C TYR A 37 -23.75 -9.51 -9.89
N GLN A 38 -22.50 -9.08 -9.79
CA GLN A 38 -22.01 -7.93 -10.52
C GLN A 38 -22.00 -8.18 -12.04
N GLU A 39 -21.69 -9.39 -12.46
CA GLU A 39 -21.80 -9.82 -13.86
C GLU A 39 -23.25 -9.84 -14.33
N ALA A 40 -24.17 -10.40 -13.54
CA ALA A 40 -25.58 -10.37 -13.83
C ALA A 40 -26.13 -8.94 -13.94
N ALA A 41 -25.73 -8.06 -13.01
CA ALA A 41 -26.08 -6.64 -13.05
C ALA A 41 -25.50 -5.94 -14.29
N ASN A 42 -24.29 -6.29 -14.72
CA ASN A 42 -23.69 -5.77 -15.95
C ASN A 42 -24.43 -6.27 -17.21
N ARG A 43 -24.88 -7.54 -17.22
CA ARG A 43 -25.68 -8.11 -18.34
C ARG A 43 -27.05 -7.47 -18.49
N LEU A 44 -27.66 -7.02 -17.37
CA LEU A 44 -28.96 -6.33 -17.37
C LEU A 44 -28.89 -4.87 -17.78
N ARG A 45 -27.68 -4.29 -17.91
CA ARG A 45 -27.48 -2.93 -18.37
C ARG A 45 -27.73 -2.80 -19.86
N SER A 46 -28.02 -1.57 -20.33
CA SER A 46 -28.06 -1.27 -21.77
C SER A 46 -26.79 -1.75 -22.44
N LYS A 47 -26.86 -2.23 -23.68
CA LYS A 47 -25.69 -2.65 -24.49
C LYS A 47 -24.61 -1.58 -24.59
N ASN A 48 -24.99 -0.30 -24.43
CA ASN A 48 -24.08 0.85 -24.47
C ASN A 48 -23.58 1.25 -23.06
N ALA A 49 -23.98 0.57 -22.00
CA ALA A 49 -23.53 0.88 -20.64
C ALA A 49 -22.19 0.18 -20.36
N ARG A 50 -21.21 0.96 -19.90
CA ARG A 50 -19.89 0.45 -19.50
C ARG A 50 -20.03 -0.59 -18.39
N LYS A 51 -19.32 -1.70 -18.50
CA LYS A 51 -19.22 -2.73 -17.46
C LYS A 51 -18.46 -2.15 -16.25
N LYS A 52 -18.97 -2.42 -15.07
CA LYS A 52 -18.32 -2.03 -13.82
C LYS A 52 -17.48 -3.20 -13.31
N ILE A 53 -16.21 -2.94 -13.02
CA ILE A 53 -15.30 -3.85 -12.31
C ILE A 53 -15.00 -3.24 -10.94
N VAL A 54 -15.28 -3.98 -9.86
CA VAL A 54 -15.01 -3.54 -8.50
C VAL A 54 -13.62 -4.03 -8.09
N ALA A 55 -12.75 -3.09 -7.69
CA ALA A 55 -11.42 -3.37 -7.18
C ALA A 55 -11.39 -3.09 -5.67
N TYR A 56 -11.29 -4.13 -4.86
CA TYR A 56 -11.17 -4.00 -3.41
C TYR A 56 -9.72 -3.76 -3.00
N VAL A 57 -9.50 -2.77 -2.14
CA VAL A 57 -8.21 -2.40 -1.57
C VAL A 57 -8.23 -2.52 -0.05
N GLU A 58 -7.04 -2.53 0.58
CA GLU A 58 -6.86 -2.76 2.02
C GLU A 58 -7.16 -1.52 2.87
N SER A 59 -6.78 -0.34 2.36
CA SER A 59 -6.89 0.93 3.07
C SER A 59 -7.32 2.09 2.16
N TYR A 60 -7.65 3.23 2.75
CA TYR A 60 -7.95 4.46 1.99
C TYR A 60 -6.73 5.00 1.26
N ASP A 61 -5.52 4.80 1.80
CA ASP A 61 -4.26 5.26 1.20
C ASP A 61 -3.98 4.53 -0.13
N ASP A 62 -4.50 3.29 -0.31
CA ASP A 62 -4.31 2.46 -1.49
C ASP A 62 -5.16 2.90 -2.69
N ILE A 63 -6.27 3.61 -2.44
CA ILE A 63 -7.25 3.97 -3.49
C ILE A 63 -6.57 4.74 -4.63
N LEU A 64 -5.76 5.74 -4.33
CA LEU A 64 -5.11 6.56 -5.36
C LEU A 64 -4.08 5.75 -6.15
N PHE A 65 -3.33 4.89 -5.48
CA PHE A 65 -2.35 4.02 -6.13
C PHE A 65 -3.04 3.08 -7.12
N TRP A 66 -3.99 2.28 -6.65
CA TRP A 66 -4.69 1.31 -7.51
C TRP A 66 -5.55 1.99 -8.58
N ARG A 67 -6.09 3.18 -8.30
CA ARG A 67 -6.73 4.01 -9.32
C ARG A 67 -5.75 4.37 -10.44
N SER A 68 -4.50 4.73 -10.11
CA SER A 68 -3.48 5.04 -11.11
C SER A 68 -3.08 3.85 -11.98
N VAL A 69 -3.09 2.63 -11.41
CA VAL A 69 -2.85 1.39 -12.16
C VAL A 69 -4.01 1.12 -13.12
N LEU A 70 -5.24 1.10 -12.60
CA LEU A 70 -6.42 0.56 -13.29
C LEU A 70 -7.04 1.54 -14.29
N SER A 71 -6.95 2.86 -14.07
CA SER A 71 -7.55 3.88 -14.95
C SER A 71 -7.05 3.82 -16.40
N ARG A 72 -5.85 3.31 -16.62
CA ARG A 72 -5.28 3.14 -17.97
C ARG A 72 -6.01 2.09 -18.82
N PHE A 73 -6.72 1.18 -18.16
CA PHE A 73 -7.48 0.10 -18.79
C PHE A 73 -8.98 0.41 -18.93
N GLU A 74 -9.39 1.62 -18.53
CA GLU A 74 -10.76 2.10 -18.77
C GLU A 74 -10.96 2.44 -20.25
N ASN A 75 -12.14 2.13 -20.75
CA ASN A 75 -12.54 2.42 -22.13
C ASN A 75 -14.07 2.55 -22.24
N GLU A 76 -14.59 2.58 -23.43
CA GLU A 76 -16.04 2.66 -23.68
C GLU A 76 -16.82 1.47 -23.17
N SER A 77 -16.17 0.29 -23.02
CA SER A 77 -16.84 -0.95 -22.58
C SER A 77 -16.75 -1.19 -21.08
N ARG A 78 -15.75 -0.65 -20.36
CA ARG A 78 -15.52 -0.92 -18.93
C ARG A 78 -14.96 0.28 -18.16
N TYR A 79 -15.20 0.28 -16.83
CA TYR A 79 -14.58 1.19 -15.87
C TYR A 79 -14.35 0.48 -14.53
N PHE A 80 -13.49 1.06 -13.69
CA PHE A 80 -13.16 0.50 -12.38
C PHE A 80 -13.72 1.38 -11.25
N GLU A 81 -14.25 0.71 -10.23
CA GLU A 81 -14.58 1.34 -8.95
C GLU A 81 -13.64 0.78 -7.88
N VAL A 82 -12.67 1.61 -7.45
CA VAL A 82 -11.70 1.23 -6.42
C VAL A 82 -12.26 1.61 -5.06
N MET A 83 -12.44 0.63 -4.17
CA MET A 83 -13.11 0.85 -2.88
C MET A 83 -12.67 -0.14 -1.81
N LEU A 84 -12.91 0.20 -0.54
CA LEU A 84 -12.73 -0.74 0.56
C LEU A 84 -13.94 -1.71 0.64
N PRO A 85 -13.70 -2.96 1.11
CA PRO A 85 -14.79 -3.86 1.47
C PRO A 85 -15.67 -3.23 2.55
N SER A 86 -16.99 -3.41 2.47
CA SER A 86 -17.87 -2.82 3.48
C SER A 86 -17.75 -3.49 4.85
N HIS A 87 -17.75 -2.64 5.87
CA HIS A 87 -17.47 -2.97 7.26
C HIS A 87 -18.59 -3.76 7.95
N LYS A 88 -18.61 -5.08 7.80
CA LYS A 88 -19.23 -5.94 8.81
C LYS A 88 -18.19 -6.81 9.55
N VAL A 89 -16.92 -6.72 9.18
CA VAL A 89 -15.83 -7.42 9.86
C VAL A 89 -14.87 -6.38 10.43
N LEU A 90 -14.62 -6.45 11.73
CA LEU A 90 -13.78 -5.52 12.50
C LEU A 90 -12.29 -5.52 12.13
N GLU A 91 -11.85 -6.41 11.24
CA GLU A 91 -10.46 -6.53 10.82
C GLU A 91 -10.20 -5.74 9.54
N ARG A 92 -9.28 -4.77 9.60
CA ARG A 92 -8.76 -4.02 8.46
C ARG A 92 -7.53 -4.72 7.88
N GLY A 93 -7.24 -4.45 6.60
CA GLY A 93 -6.03 -4.89 5.91
C GLY A 93 -6.23 -6.12 5.04
N LYS A 94 -5.14 -6.62 4.48
CA LYS A 94 -5.04 -7.74 3.54
C LYS A 94 -5.83 -8.98 3.97
N LYS A 95 -5.78 -9.35 5.26
CA LYS A 95 -6.58 -10.44 5.81
C LYS A 95 -8.07 -10.21 5.61
N SER A 96 -8.57 -8.98 5.77
CA SER A 96 -9.99 -8.68 5.56
C SER A 96 -10.41 -8.90 4.10
N VAL A 97 -9.56 -8.49 3.15
CA VAL A 97 -9.83 -8.65 1.72
C VAL A 97 -9.71 -10.11 1.29
N LEU A 98 -8.64 -10.80 1.68
CA LEU A 98 -8.36 -12.17 1.24
C LEU A 98 -8.97 -13.26 2.13
N MET A 99 -9.04 -13.07 3.47
CA MET A 99 -9.57 -14.08 4.38
C MET A 99 -11.08 -14.25 4.29
N ASN A 100 -11.83 -13.20 3.97
CA ASN A 100 -13.26 -13.35 3.66
C ASN A 100 -13.49 -14.28 2.44
N LEU A 101 -12.52 -14.35 1.54
CA LEU A 101 -12.53 -15.23 0.37
C LEU A 101 -12.10 -16.66 0.74
N ILE A 102 -11.07 -16.81 1.58
CA ILE A 102 -10.53 -18.11 2.00
C ILE A 102 -11.50 -18.85 2.93
N MET A 103 -12.09 -18.18 3.92
CA MET A 103 -13.03 -18.81 4.86
C MET A 103 -14.30 -19.33 4.18
N LYS A 104 -14.73 -18.70 3.10
CA LYS A 104 -15.89 -19.18 2.33
C LYS A 104 -15.58 -20.42 1.50
N GLU A 105 -14.40 -20.48 0.88
CA GLU A 105 -13.99 -21.67 0.12
C GLU A 105 -13.90 -22.91 1.04
N ARG A 106 -13.39 -22.76 2.28
CA ARG A 106 -13.41 -23.85 3.27
C ARG A 106 -14.83 -24.31 3.64
N ARG A 107 -15.74 -23.37 3.90
CA ARG A 107 -17.12 -23.70 4.22
C ARG A 107 -17.86 -24.35 3.07
N GLU A 108 -17.53 -24.00 1.83
CA GLU A 108 -18.11 -24.65 0.62
C GLU A 108 -17.54 -26.06 0.41
N GLN A 109 -16.24 -26.28 0.67
CA GLN A 109 -15.65 -27.62 0.65
C GLN A 109 -16.22 -28.51 1.75
N GLU A 110 -16.34 -28.02 3.00
CA GLU A 110 -16.96 -28.73 4.11
C GLU A 110 -18.45 -29.02 3.87
N ARG A 111 -19.18 -28.15 3.15
CA ARG A 111 -20.58 -28.39 2.76
C ARG A 111 -20.72 -29.43 1.65
N ASN A 112 -19.78 -29.50 0.72
CA ASN A 112 -19.79 -30.51 -0.35
C ASN A 112 -19.43 -31.90 0.16
N ASP A 113 -18.65 -31.98 1.25
CA ASP A 113 -18.28 -33.23 1.90
C ASP A 113 -19.35 -33.76 2.88
N THR A 114 -20.25 -32.90 3.33
CA THR A 114 -21.38 -33.27 4.20
C THR A 114 -22.71 -33.10 3.44
N ALA A 115 -23.16 -34.17 2.78
CA ALA A 115 -24.45 -34.19 2.06
C ALA A 115 -25.65 -34.06 3.03
N GLN A 116 -25.97 -32.87 3.48
CA GLN A 116 -27.28 -32.55 4.09
C GLN A 116 -27.79 -31.21 3.56
N PRO A 117 -29.02 -31.15 3.00
CA PRO A 117 -29.66 -29.91 2.60
C PRO A 117 -30.15 -29.21 3.86
N HIS A 118 -29.48 -28.13 4.25
CA HIS A 118 -30.03 -27.17 5.21
C HIS A 118 -30.51 -25.93 4.47
N ASP A 119 -31.67 -25.45 4.86
CA ASP A 119 -32.37 -24.28 4.36
C ASP A 119 -31.43 -23.09 4.17
N ASP A 120 -31.39 -22.63 2.93
CA ASP A 120 -30.68 -21.43 2.50
C ASP A 120 -31.45 -20.21 3.03
N ASP A 121 -30.96 -19.58 4.09
CA ASP A 121 -31.54 -18.37 4.68
C ASP A 121 -31.35 -17.11 3.81
N GLY A 122 -31.06 -17.28 2.52
CA GLY A 122 -30.94 -16.16 1.56
C GLY A 122 -29.78 -15.19 1.84
N SER A 123 -28.95 -15.44 2.89
CA SER A 123 -27.81 -14.57 3.26
C SER A 123 -26.50 -14.96 2.56
N GLY A 124 -26.55 -15.98 1.74
CA GLY A 124 -25.39 -16.62 1.08
C GLY A 124 -24.95 -15.98 -0.23
N LEU A 125 -25.00 -14.66 -0.39
CA LEU A 125 -24.36 -14.00 -1.54
C LEU A 125 -22.85 -14.09 -1.40
N HIS A 126 -22.27 -15.08 -2.06
CA HIS A 126 -20.85 -15.42 -2.03
C HIS A 126 -20.05 -14.37 -2.81
N SER A 127 -19.23 -13.57 -2.11
CA SER A 127 -18.31 -12.67 -2.80
C SER A 127 -17.09 -13.48 -3.28
N ARG A 128 -17.18 -14.04 -4.48
CA ARG A 128 -16.04 -14.65 -5.19
C ARG A 128 -15.34 -13.61 -6.04
N LEU A 129 -14.00 -13.66 -6.06
CA LEU A 129 -13.24 -12.92 -7.05
C LEU A 129 -13.55 -13.48 -8.45
N GLY A 130 -13.51 -12.61 -9.44
CA GLY A 130 -13.83 -12.96 -10.82
C GLY A 130 -13.71 -11.75 -11.75
N PRO A 131 -14.15 -11.88 -13.02
CA PRO A 131 -13.99 -10.86 -14.06
C PRO A 131 -14.57 -9.48 -13.71
N SER A 132 -15.55 -9.42 -12.82
CA SER A 132 -16.19 -8.16 -12.38
C SER A 132 -15.82 -7.74 -10.97
N MET A 133 -14.94 -8.50 -10.28
CA MET A 133 -14.53 -8.24 -8.90
C MET A 133 -13.11 -8.72 -8.65
N ILE A 134 -12.20 -7.82 -8.36
CA ILE A 134 -10.78 -8.10 -8.14
C ILE A 134 -10.33 -7.62 -6.76
N ALA A 135 -9.27 -8.24 -6.24
CA ALA A 135 -8.57 -7.79 -5.04
C ALA A 135 -7.25 -7.13 -5.43
N CYS A 136 -6.96 -6.00 -4.82
CA CYS A 136 -5.75 -5.22 -5.02
C CYS A 136 -5.07 -5.05 -3.66
N VAL A 137 -3.94 -5.71 -3.44
CA VAL A 137 -3.33 -5.86 -2.12
C VAL A 137 -1.85 -5.51 -2.12
N ASP A 138 -1.32 -5.19 -0.94
CA ASP A 138 0.12 -5.13 -0.74
C ASP A 138 0.73 -6.53 -0.81
N ALA A 139 1.91 -6.67 -1.40
CA ALA A 139 2.57 -7.97 -1.48
C ALA A 139 3.04 -8.47 -0.11
N ASP A 140 3.48 -7.56 0.77
CA ASP A 140 4.22 -7.91 1.98
C ASP A 140 5.37 -8.90 1.64
N TYR A 141 5.50 -9.99 2.43
CA TYR A 141 6.38 -11.11 2.08
C TYR A 141 5.66 -12.21 1.29
N ASP A 142 4.33 -12.12 1.11
CA ASP A 142 3.55 -13.20 0.49
C ASP A 142 4.00 -13.52 -0.94
N TYR A 143 4.41 -12.49 -1.71
CA TYR A 143 5.02 -12.71 -3.02
C TYR A 143 6.34 -13.50 -2.92
N LEU A 144 7.18 -13.20 -1.93
CA LEU A 144 8.51 -13.77 -1.80
C LEU A 144 8.52 -15.17 -1.17
N ILE A 145 7.47 -15.53 -0.43
CA ILE A 145 7.40 -16.84 0.25
C ILE A 145 6.69 -17.93 -0.56
N LYS A 146 6.28 -17.64 -1.80
CA LYS A 146 5.79 -18.60 -2.83
C LYS A 146 4.81 -19.65 -2.28
N GLY A 147 3.71 -19.22 -1.69
CA GLY A 147 2.64 -20.13 -1.23
C GLY A 147 2.88 -20.78 0.13
N ALA A 148 3.90 -20.37 0.90
CA ALA A 148 4.14 -20.90 2.26
C ALA A 148 3.02 -20.56 3.27
N THR A 149 2.15 -19.59 2.95
CA THR A 149 0.95 -19.24 3.71
C THR A 149 -0.29 -19.23 2.81
N GLU A 150 -1.49 -19.29 3.39
CA GLU A 150 -2.75 -19.22 2.62
C GLU A 150 -2.86 -17.91 1.82
N THR A 151 -2.45 -16.78 2.39
CA THR A 151 -2.44 -15.48 1.69
C THR A 151 -1.46 -15.50 0.53
N SER A 152 -0.27 -16.01 0.73
CA SER A 152 0.74 -16.17 -0.32
C SER A 152 0.25 -17.09 -1.45
N ALA A 153 -0.40 -18.21 -1.11
CA ALA A 153 -0.97 -19.10 -2.11
C ALA A 153 -2.04 -18.41 -2.96
N LYS A 154 -2.87 -17.54 -2.37
CA LYS A 154 -3.87 -16.77 -3.12
C LYS A 154 -3.25 -15.75 -4.06
N ILE A 155 -2.21 -15.05 -3.65
CA ILE A 155 -1.47 -14.11 -4.50
C ILE A 155 -0.89 -14.82 -5.73
N TRP A 156 -0.36 -16.05 -5.53
CA TRP A 156 0.25 -16.81 -6.61
C TRP A 156 -0.74 -17.51 -7.55
N ASN A 157 -1.89 -17.96 -7.03
CA ASN A 157 -2.77 -18.86 -7.76
C ASN A 157 -4.04 -18.17 -8.32
N SER A 158 -4.39 -16.98 -7.83
CA SER A 158 -5.60 -16.30 -8.30
C SER A 158 -5.28 -15.23 -9.34
N PRO A 159 -5.80 -15.32 -10.56
CA PRO A 159 -5.61 -14.29 -11.58
C PRO A 159 -6.31 -12.97 -11.23
N TYR A 160 -7.26 -12.99 -10.28
CA TYR A 160 -8.04 -11.83 -9.87
C TYR A 160 -7.48 -11.15 -8.60
N VAL A 161 -6.27 -11.49 -8.19
CA VAL A 161 -5.54 -10.84 -7.10
C VAL A 161 -4.33 -10.12 -7.69
N LEU A 162 -4.41 -8.80 -7.76
CA LEU A 162 -3.27 -7.95 -8.11
C LEU A 162 -2.53 -7.54 -6.84
N HIS A 163 -1.21 -7.48 -6.93
CA HIS A 163 -0.39 -7.09 -5.78
C HIS A 163 0.75 -6.14 -6.18
N THR A 164 1.33 -5.46 -5.19
CA THR A 164 2.32 -4.39 -5.41
C THR A 164 3.69 -4.89 -5.89
N TYR A 165 4.01 -6.19 -5.86
CA TYR A 165 5.36 -6.75 -5.98
C TYR A 165 6.34 -6.22 -4.94
N ALA A 166 6.47 -4.90 -4.79
CA ALA A 166 7.11 -4.28 -3.64
C ALA A 166 6.39 -4.69 -2.35
N TYR A 167 7.03 -4.53 -1.19
CA TYR A 167 6.41 -4.91 0.09
C TYR A 167 5.03 -4.26 0.26
N SER A 168 4.95 -2.95 0.02
CA SER A 168 3.70 -2.18 0.07
C SER A 168 3.78 -0.94 -0.84
N ILE A 169 2.70 -0.17 -0.91
CA ILE A 169 2.67 1.08 -1.70
C ILE A 169 3.70 2.11 -1.19
N GLU A 170 3.98 2.17 0.12
CA GLU A 170 4.97 3.09 0.68
C GLU A 170 6.37 2.86 0.10
N ASN A 171 6.73 1.61 -0.22
CA ASN A 171 8.01 1.32 -0.87
C ASN A 171 8.08 1.95 -2.27
N LEU A 172 6.97 1.93 -3.01
CA LEU A 172 6.87 2.57 -4.32
C LEU A 172 6.85 4.10 -4.19
N GLN A 173 6.14 4.65 -3.20
CA GLN A 173 6.18 6.09 -2.90
C GLN A 173 7.61 6.55 -2.55
N CYS A 174 8.43 5.67 -1.96
CA CYS A 174 9.84 5.88 -1.66
C CYS A 174 10.79 5.51 -2.83
N TYR A 175 10.31 5.45 -4.07
CA TYR A 175 11.11 5.10 -5.24
C TYR A 175 12.27 6.08 -5.44
N ALA A 176 13.51 5.59 -5.29
CA ALA A 176 14.71 6.40 -5.19
C ALA A 176 14.90 7.41 -6.33
N PRO A 177 14.70 7.05 -7.62
CA PRO A 177 14.85 8.00 -8.73
C PRO A 177 13.92 9.20 -8.69
N SER A 178 12.81 9.12 -7.95
CA SER A 178 11.82 10.19 -7.86
C SER A 178 11.92 11.05 -6.60
N LEU A 179 12.76 10.69 -5.62
CA LEU A 179 12.82 11.39 -4.34
C LEU A 179 13.29 12.84 -4.46
N HIS A 180 14.16 13.14 -5.44
CA HIS A 180 14.55 14.53 -5.70
C HIS A 180 13.34 15.39 -6.09
N ASN A 181 12.42 14.87 -6.91
CA ASN A 181 11.20 15.60 -7.28
C ASN A 181 10.32 15.88 -6.05
N VAL A 182 10.26 14.94 -5.10
CA VAL A 182 9.55 15.17 -3.83
C VAL A 182 10.23 16.29 -3.03
N VAL A 183 11.57 16.34 -2.99
CA VAL A 183 12.30 17.45 -2.36
C VAL A 183 11.95 18.79 -2.99
N VAL A 184 11.88 18.85 -4.33
CA VAL A 184 11.46 20.05 -5.06
C VAL A 184 10.02 20.44 -4.71
N MET A 185 9.09 19.49 -4.65
CA MET A 185 7.70 19.77 -4.24
C MET A 185 7.61 20.32 -2.82
N VAL A 186 8.45 19.83 -1.90
CA VAL A 186 8.49 20.29 -0.49
C VAL A 186 9.11 21.67 -0.35
N THR A 187 10.25 21.91 -1.01
CA THR A 187 11.13 23.07 -0.74
C THR A 187 11.06 24.15 -1.79
N LEU A 188 10.45 23.88 -2.95
CA LEU A 188 10.47 24.75 -4.13
C LEU A 188 11.90 25.16 -4.54
N ASN A 189 12.85 24.27 -4.29
CA ASN A 189 14.27 24.48 -4.59
C ASN A 189 14.80 23.23 -5.33
N ASP A 190 15.25 23.42 -6.58
CA ASP A 190 15.73 22.33 -7.46
C ASP A 190 17.25 22.12 -7.36
N ASN A 191 17.89 22.63 -6.33
CA ASN A 191 19.32 22.40 -6.13
C ASN A 191 19.60 20.95 -5.66
N ARG A 192 20.38 20.24 -6.45
CA ARG A 192 20.75 18.82 -6.16
C ARG A 192 21.94 18.75 -5.22
N ILE A 193 21.69 18.72 -3.92
CA ILE A 193 22.72 18.59 -2.87
C ILE A 193 22.92 17.15 -2.39
N PHE A 194 22.12 16.21 -2.87
CA PHE A 194 22.15 14.81 -2.44
C PHE A 194 21.72 13.86 -3.56
N ASP A 195 22.42 12.74 -3.68
CA ASP A 195 22.11 11.67 -4.63
C ASP A 195 21.33 10.56 -3.91
N PHE A 196 19.99 10.61 -4.06
CA PHE A 196 19.10 9.62 -3.46
C PHE A 196 19.24 8.23 -4.06
N GLU A 197 19.48 8.14 -5.37
CA GLU A 197 19.57 6.86 -6.07
C GLU A 197 20.78 6.08 -5.60
N GLU A 198 21.96 6.72 -5.61
CA GLU A 198 23.18 6.09 -5.15
C GLU A 198 23.12 5.75 -3.66
N TRP A 199 22.58 6.65 -2.83
CA TRP A 199 22.49 6.41 -1.40
C TRP A 199 21.54 5.25 -1.05
N MET A 200 20.36 5.18 -1.69
CA MET A 200 19.40 4.09 -1.51
C MET A 200 19.92 2.76 -2.05
N ARG A 201 20.68 2.79 -3.14
CA ARG A 201 21.40 1.62 -3.69
C ARG A 201 22.37 1.05 -2.65
N GLN A 202 23.19 1.89 -2.06
CA GLN A 202 24.18 1.47 -1.04
C GLN A 202 23.49 0.94 0.23
N TYR A 203 22.39 1.58 0.66
CA TYR A 203 21.58 1.10 1.78
C TYR A 203 21.00 -0.28 1.48
N SER A 204 20.44 -0.48 0.30
CA SER A 204 19.89 -1.76 -0.15
C SER A 204 20.92 -2.86 -0.16
N GLU A 205 22.10 -2.60 -0.72
CA GLU A 205 23.22 -3.56 -0.74
C GLU A 205 23.69 -3.94 0.66
N ALA A 206 23.70 -2.98 1.59
CA ALA A 206 24.10 -3.23 2.97
C ALA A 206 23.12 -4.16 3.71
N ILE A 207 21.83 -4.09 3.42
CA ILE A 207 20.81 -4.88 4.10
C ILE A 207 20.52 -6.22 3.40
N PHE A 208 20.80 -6.36 2.11
CA PHE A 208 20.44 -7.52 1.29
C PHE A 208 20.82 -8.88 1.90
N PRO A 209 22.07 -9.11 2.39
CA PRO A 209 22.42 -10.42 2.94
C PRO A 209 21.56 -10.81 4.14
N LEU A 210 21.19 -9.85 4.98
CA LEU A 210 20.33 -10.08 6.13
C LEU A 210 18.87 -10.26 5.72
N PHE A 211 18.42 -9.55 4.68
CA PHE A 211 17.10 -9.70 4.08
C PHE A 211 16.88 -11.12 3.56
N VAL A 212 17.84 -11.69 2.84
CA VAL A 212 17.77 -13.09 2.38
C VAL A 212 17.57 -14.05 3.56
N TRP A 213 18.28 -13.85 4.70
CA TRP A 213 18.06 -14.63 5.91
C TRP A 213 16.65 -14.44 6.49
N ASN A 214 16.10 -13.24 6.47
CA ASN A 214 14.75 -13.01 6.96
C ASN A 214 13.72 -13.78 6.12
N ILE A 215 13.80 -13.69 4.77
CA ILE A 215 12.92 -14.47 3.88
C ILE A 215 13.14 -15.98 4.06
N TRP A 216 14.39 -16.42 4.30
CA TRP A 216 14.70 -17.83 4.57
C TRP A 216 13.93 -18.38 5.80
N HIS A 217 13.80 -17.60 6.87
CA HIS A 217 13.02 -17.96 8.04
C HIS A 217 11.52 -17.96 7.74
N TYR A 218 11.02 -16.98 7.00
CA TYR A 218 9.61 -16.90 6.63
C TYR A 218 9.17 -18.06 5.74
N ARG A 219 9.96 -18.46 4.76
CA ARG A 219 9.66 -19.64 3.90
C ARG A 219 9.59 -20.95 4.64
N ARG A 220 10.30 -21.07 5.75
CA ARG A 220 10.32 -22.26 6.60
C ARG A 220 9.31 -22.22 7.74
N THR A 221 8.51 -21.17 7.80
CA THR A 221 7.53 -20.93 8.88
C THR A 221 8.17 -20.88 10.28
N ILE A 222 9.48 -20.62 10.36
CA ILE A 222 10.23 -20.44 11.62
C ILE A 222 10.53 -18.96 11.91
N TYR A 223 9.71 -18.07 11.39
CA TYR A 223 9.86 -16.61 11.51
C TYR A 223 9.88 -16.12 12.97
N GLY A 224 9.41 -16.92 13.94
CA GLY A 224 9.55 -16.62 15.36
C GLY A 224 10.99 -16.55 15.85
N GLN A 225 11.95 -17.19 15.17
CA GLN A 225 13.38 -17.16 15.52
C GLN A 225 14.08 -15.88 15.02
N PHE A 226 13.60 -15.29 13.94
CA PHE A 226 14.10 -14.02 13.40
C PHE A 226 12.95 -13.26 12.77
N THR A 227 12.28 -12.48 13.60
CA THR A 227 11.06 -11.74 13.20
C THR A 227 11.38 -10.54 12.31
N ILE A 228 10.36 -10.01 11.62
CA ILE A 228 10.48 -8.76 10.88
C ILE A 228 10.86 -7.57 11.80
N LYS A 229 10.42 -7.60 13.07
CA LYS A 229 10.81 -6.59 14.06
C LYS A 229 12.30 -6.66 14.38
N ASP A 230 12.85 -7.86 14.50
CA ASP A 230 14.30 -8.05 14.73
C ASP A 230 15.10 -7.60 13.52
N PHE A 231 14.65 -7.94 12.31
CA PHE A 231 15.24 -7.47 11.08
C PHE A 231 15.25 -5.94 11.01
N ASN A 232 14.09 -5.29 11.20
CA ASN A 232 13.95 -3.83 11.16
C ASN A 232 14.86 -3.12 12.17
N ARG A 233 15.00 -3.66 13.39
CA ARG A 233 15.91 -3.11 14.41
C ARG A 233 17.36 -3.10 13.95
N VAL A 234 17.80 -4.11 13.21
CA VAL A 234 19.16 -4.19 12.70
C VAL A 234 19.39 -3.19 11.57
N ILE A 235 18.42 -3.07 10.64
CA ILE A 235 18.56 -2.22 9.44
C ILE A 235 18.25 -0.74 9.69
N GLU A 236 17.83 -0.36 10.90
CA GLU A 236 17.55 1.03 11.25
C GLU A 236 18.81 1.90 11.11
N LEU A 237 18.68 3.07 10.43
CA LEU A 237 19.80 3.94 10.11
C LEU A 237 20.51 4.52 11.35
N GLY A 238 19.74 4.85 12.38
CA GLY A 238 20.23 5.72 13.45
C GLY A 238 20.31 7.18 12.99
N GLY A 239 21.39 7.88 13.38
CA GLY A 239 21.56 9.29 13.01
C GLY A 239 22.05 9.46 11.58
N PHE A 240 21.34 10.27 10.76
CA PHE A 240 21.80 10.69 9.44
C PHE A 240 22.45 12.09 9.50
N SER A 241 23.60 12.27 8.84
CA SER A 241 24.30 13.54 8.66
C SER A 241 24.54 13.82 7.18
N LEU A 242 24.18 15.01 6.72
CA LEU A 242 24.40 15.42 5.34
C LEU A 242 25.89 15.62 5.02
N GLN A 243 26.74 15.92 6.03
CA GLN A 243 28.19 16.06 5.86
C GLN A 243 28.89 14.71 5.68
N ASN A 244 28.33 13.63 6.19
CA ASN A 244 28.83 12.28 6.03
C ASN A 244 27.68 11.28 5.90
N PRO A 245 27.01 11.28 4.75
CA PRO A 245 25.80 10.46 4.54
C PRO A 245 26.10 8.95 4.51
N GLU A 246 27.33 8.57 4.23
CA GLU A 246 27.72 7.15 4.15
C GLU A 246 27.97 6.52 5.53
N ALA A 247 28.22 7.32 6.55
CA ALA A 247 28.52 6.82 7.90
C ALA A 247 27.35 5.99 8.48
N CYS A 248 26.11 6.40 8.26
CA CYS A 248 24.95 5.62 8.71
C CYS A 248 24.81 4.30 7.94
N ILE A 249 25.07 4.28 6.64
CA ILE A 249 25.08 3.05 5.82
C ILE A 249 26.15 2.09 6.29
N GLN A 250 27.36 2.58 6.55
CA GLN A 250 28.44 1.75 7.07
C GLN A 250 28.10 1.15 8.43
N ASN A 251 27.42 1.91 9.29
CA ASN A 251 26.92 1.39 10.57
C ASN A 251 25.87 0.28 10.37
N VAL A 252 24.91 0.48 9.45
CA VAL A 252 23.93 -0.56 9.09
C VAL A 252 24.64 -1.81 8.54
N ARG A 253 25.58 -1.64 7.62
CA ARG A 253 26.38 -2.74 7.05
C ARG A 253 27.08 -3.55 8.14
N ASN A 254 27.71 -2.89 9.10
CA ASN A 254 28.38 -3.54 10.22
C ASN A 254 27.39 -4.32 11.12
N LYS A 255 26.21 -3.75 11.41
CA LYS A 255 25.15 -4.43 12.18
C LYS A 255 24.64 -5.66 11.43
N CYS A 256 24.37 -5.52 10.13
CA CYS A 256 23.93 -6.62 9.27
C CYS A 256 24.97 -7.73 9.21
N TYR A 257 26.24 -7.40 9.00
CA TYR A 257 27.35 -8.37 8.97
C TYR A 257 27.44 -9.18 10.26
N LYS A 258 27.39 -8.51 11.43
CA LYS A 258 27.39 -9.17 12.73
C LYS A 258 26.21 -10.12 12.90
N LYS A 259 25.00 -9.69 12.50
CA LYS A 259 23.80 -10.53 12.61
C LYS A 259 23.81 -11.71 11.64
N VAL A 260 24.27 -11.51 10.42
CA VAL A 260 24.48 -12.59 9.42
C VAL A 260 25.46 -13.64 9.96
N GLY A 261 26.61 -13.21 10.50
CA GLY A 261 27.58 -14.14 11.09
C GLY A 261 27.05 -14.90 12.29
N TRP A 262 26.14 -14.31 13.07
CA TRP A 262 25.42 -15.01 14.14
C TRP A 262 24.45 -16.05 13.56
N LEU A 263 23.62 -15.69 12.57
CA LEU A 263 22.67 -16.59 11.92
C LEU A 263 23.35 -17.79 11.25
N GLN A 264 24.52 -17.58 10.64
CA GLN A 264 25.31 -18.66 10.04
C GLN A 264 25.80 -19.68 11.07
N ARG A 265 26.11 -19.24 12.29
CA ARG A 265 26.50 -20.15 13.39
C ARG A 265 25.31 -20.91 13.99
N GLU A 266 24.15 -20.25 14.09
CA GLU A 266 22.92 -20.90 14.55
C GLU A 266 22.38 -21.94 13.56
N HIS A 267 22.64 -21.72 12.24
CA HIS A 267 22.15 -22.57 11.16
C HIS A 267 23.30 -23.05 10.26
N PRO A 268 24.22 -23.91 10.76
CA PRO A 268 25.40 -24.32 10.01
C PRO A 268 25.08 -25.06 8.70
N ASP A 269 23.96 -25.81 8.68
CA ASP A 269 23.52 -26.59 7.50
C ASP A 269 22.69 -25.77 6.50
N ALA A 270 22.45 -24.49 6.78
CA ALA A 270 21.59 -23.65 5.93
C ALA A 270 22.31 -23.08 4.68
N LYS A 271 23.63 -23.23 4.56
CA LYS A 271 24.44 -22.57 3.53
C LYS A 271 23.91 -22.79 2.11
N GLU A 272 23.65 -24.02 1.73
CA GLU A 272 23.18 -24.37 0.37
C GLU A 272 21.78 -23.78 0.12
N SER A 273 20.86 -23.95 1.07
CA SER A 273 19.49 -23.46 0.96
C SER A 273 19.40 -21.93 1.00
N TYR A 274 20.30 -21.26 1.72
CA TYR A 274 20.44 -19.81 1.69
C TYR A 274 20.91 -19.32 0.30
N LEU A 275 21.94 -19.99 -0.26
CA LEU A 275 22.46 -19.63 -1.59
C LEU A 275 21.44 -19.91 -2.70
N ALA A 276 20.69 -21.00 -2.61
CA ALA A 276 19.60 -21.29 -3.53
C ALA A 276 18.52 -20.22 -3.48
N LEU A 277 18.07 -19.85 -2.26
CA LEU A 277 17.09 -18.78 -2.08
C LEU A 277 17.62 -17.43 -2.60
N LYS A 278 18.87 -17.11 -2.32
CA LYS A 278 19.49 -15.87 -2.82
C LYS A 278 19.44 -15.78 -4.34
N ARG A 279 19.77 -16.86 -5.05
CA ARG A 279 19.69 -16.92 -6.52
C ARG A 279 18.25 -16.75 -7.00
N GLU A 280 17.32 -17.49 -6.42
CA GLU A 280 15.91 -17.40 -6.77
C GLU A 280 15.33 -15.98 -6.57
N LEU A 281 15.67 -15.30 -5.48
CA LEU A 281 15.26 -13.92 -5.24
C LEU A 281 15.73 -12.99 -6.35
N ILE A 282 16.99 -13.16 -6.82
CA ILE A 282 17.56 -12.32 -7.86
C ILE A 282 17.02 -12.69 -9.24
N GLU A 283 17.08 -13.96 -9.61
CA GLU A 283 16.88 -14.42 -11.00
C GLU A 283 15.38 -14.59 -11.34
N GLU A 284 14.57 -15.02 -10.38
CA GLU A 284 13.16 -15.31 -10.63
C GLU A 284 12.23 -14.23 -10.06
N LEU A 285 12.51 -13.71 -8.87
CA LEU A 285 11.61 -12.79 -8.18
C LEU A 285 11.95 -11.31 -8.40
N GLY A 286 13.12 -11.01 -9.00
CA GLY A 286 13.53 -9.66 -9.33
C GLY A 286 13.99 -8.82 -8.13
N VAL A 287 14.34 -9.47 -7.01
CA VAL A 287 14.88 -8.81 -5.82
C VAL A 287 16.39 -8.73 -5.91
N THR A 288 16.91 -7.61 -6.37
CA THR A 288 18.36 -7.42 -6.48
C THR A 288 18.93 -6.78 -5.20
N PRO A 289 20.26 -6.90 -4.97
CA PRO A 289 20.90 -6.16 -3.89
C PRO A 289 20.61 -4.65 -3.93
N GLN A 290 20.53 -4.06 -5.12
CA GLN A 290 20.34 -2.63 -5.35
C GLN A 290 18.92 -2.16 -5.05
N THR A 291 17.93 -3.05 -5.17
CA THR A 291 16.49 -2.73 -5.05
C THR A 291 15.85 -3.31 -3.79
N THR A 292 16.63 -3.87 -2.88
CA THR A 292 16.12 -4.54 -1.65
C THR A 292 15.23 -3.63 -0.81
N TYR A 293 15.44 -2.31 -0.85
CA TYR A 293 14.60 -1.34 -0.13
C TYR A 293 13.12 -1.41 -0.54
N LEU A 294 12.81 -1.87 -1.75
CA LEU A 294 11.43 -2.06 -2.22
C LEU A 294 10.70 -3.22 -1.52
N TYR A 295 11.43 -4.12 -0.88
CA TYR A 295 10.91 -5.39 -0.34
C TYR A 295 11.00 -5.49 1.19
N ILE A 296 11.46 -4.45 1.89
CA ILE A 296 11.42 -4.37 3.34
C ILE A 296 10.10 -3.72 3.80
N GLN A 297 9.75 -3.85 5.07
CA GLN A 297 8.51 -3.28 5.59
C GLN A 297 8.35 -1.79 5.23
N GLY A 298 7.24 -1.45 4.55
CA GLY A 298 7.03 -0.13 3.96
C GLY A 298 7.03 1.01 4.98
N HIS A 299 6.30 0.88 6.07
CA HIS A 299 6.31 1.88 7.15
C HIS A 299 7.70 2.08 7.76
N HIS A 300 8.50 1.00 7.88
CA HIS A 300 9.88 1.14 8.37
C HIS A 300 10.75 1.92 7.38
N LEU A 301 10.66 1.61 6.09
CA LEU A 301 11.36 2.36 5.04
C LEU A 301 10.97 3.83 5.06
N PHE A 302 9.67 4.10 5.08
CA PHE A 302 9.11 5.45 5.02
C PHE A 302 9.52 6.28 6.25
N ASP A 303 9.18 5.81 7.47
CA ASP A 303 9.29 6.59 8.70
C ASP A 303 10.71 6.59 9.29
N LYS A 304 11.49 5.52 9.10
CA LYS A 304 12.80 5.34 9.76
C LYS A 304 13.99 5.51 8.83
N VAL A 305 13.76 5.53 7.52
CA VAL A 305 14.83 5.65 6.52
C VAL A 305 14.65 6.92 5.69
N VAL A 306 13.58 6.99 4.89
CA VAL A 306 13.44 8.04 3.87
C VAL A 306 13.07 9.39 4.47
N VAL A 307 12.03 9.49 5.29
CA VAL A 307 11.60 10.77 5.88
C VAL A 307 12.70 11.43 6.71
N PRO A 308 13.45 10.73 7.60
CA PRO A 308 14.55 11.37 8.35
C PRO A 308 15.68 11.91 7.47
N VAL A 309 16.02 11.22 6.38
CA VAL A 309 17.02 11.69 5.41
C VAL A 309 16.52 12.92 4.67
N MET A 310 15.30 12.87 4.14
CA MET A 310 14.67 14.00 3.45
C MET A 310 14.54 15.22 4.36
N GLN A 311 14.21 15.03 5.64
CA GLN A 311 14.10 16.12 6.61
C GLN A 311 15.40 16.95 6.71
N LYS A 312 16.57 16.30 6.72
CA LYS A 312 17.86 16.99 6.77
C LYS A 312 18.16 17.72 5.46
N ILE A 313 17.84 17.11 4.33
CA ILE A 313 18.06 17.68 3.00
C ILE A 313 17.13 18.88 2.79
N CYS A 314 15.82 18.72 3.01
CA CYS A 314 14.84 19.80 2.87
C CYS A 314 15.16 20.96 3.81
N THR A 315 15.51 20.70 5.07
CA THR A 315 15.93 21.76 6.01
C THR A 315 17.12 22.55 5.48
N GLN A 316 18.10 21.90 4.89
CA GLN A 316 19.28 22.58 4.30
C GLN A 316 18.88 23.43 3.08
N LEU A 317 18.04 22.91 2.19
CA LEU A 317 17.59 23.62 1.00
C LEU A 317 16.70 24.83 1.34
N VAL A 318 15.82 24.70 2.33
CA VAL A 318 15.01 25.82 2.82
C VAL A 318 15.91 26.92 3.37
N ARG A 319 16.91 26.57 4.20
CA ARG A 319 17.88 27.54 4.72
C ARG A 319 18.67 28.24 3.62
N GLN A 320 19.10 27.50 2.59
CA GLN A 320 19.79 28.10 1.43
C GLN A 320 18.89 29.13 0.74
N ARG A 321 17.63 28.76 0.46
CA ARG A 321 16.68 29.66 -0.20
C ARG A 321 16.36 30.90 0.63
N GLU A 322 16.17 30.75 1.94
CA GLU A 322 16.00 31.89 2.84
C GLU A 322 17.21 32.82 2.86
N GLN A 323 18.44 32.27 2.82
CA GLN A 323 19.66 33.07 2.75
C GLN A 323 19.76 33.83 1.41
N GLU A 324 19.39 33.21 0.30
CA GLU A 324 19.33 33.88 -1.01
C GLU A 324 18.33 35.06 -0.99
N ILE A 325 17.12 34.86 -0.49
CA ILE A 325 16.13 35.91 -0.32
C ILE A 325 16.70 37.08 0.48
N ARG A 326 17.36 36.80 1.62
CA ARG A 326 17.97 37.84 2.46
C ARG A 326 19.10 38.60 1.77
N ARG A 327 19.89 37.95 0.92
CA ARG A 327 20.99 38.57 0.16
C ARG A 327 20.49 39.40 -1.01
N GLN A 328 19.40 39.00 -1.65
CA GLN A 328 18.88 39.65 -2.86
C GLN A 328 17.91 40.80 -2.54
N SER A 329 17.30 40.80 -1.36
CA SER A 329 16.31 41.81 -0.99
C SER A 329 16.97 43.15 -0.68
N ARG A 330 16.49 44.21 -1.35
CA ARG A 330 16.98 45.58 -1.18
C ARG A 330 16.39 46.28 0.04
N HIS A 331 15.18 45.91 0.45
CA HIS A 331 14.44 46.56 1.54
C HIS A 331 13.91 45.49 2.52
N SER A 332 13.90 45.87 3.81
CA SER A 332 13.46 44.95 4.89
C SER A 332 12.00 44.48 4.76
N THR A 333 11.13 45.35 4.21
CA THR A 333 9.72 44.99 3.98
C THR A 333 9.60 43.96 2.86
N GLN A 334 10.32 44.13 1.73
CA GLN A 334 10.38 43.17 0.65
C GLN A 334 10.88 41.83 1.14
N MET A 335 12.00 41.82 1.86
CA MET A 335 12.59 40.62 2.45
C MET A 335 11.58 39.86 3.33
N ARG A 336 10.87 40.56 4.24
CA ARG A 336 9.87 39.93 5.11
C ARG A 336 8.71 39.31 4.30
N ASN A 337 8.21 40.03 3.29
CA ASN A 337 7.13 39.54 2.45
C ASN A 337 7.55 38.29 1.66
N GLU A 338 8.72 38.28 1.04
CA GLU A 338 9.24 37.15 0.29
C GLU A 338 9.50 35.94 1.17
N LEU A 339 10.11 36.13 2.37
CA LEU A 339 10.29 35.03 3.33
C LEU A 339 8.94 34.46 3.79
N SER A 340 7.95 35.32 4.05
CA SER A 340 6.61 34.88 4.43
C SER A 340 5.94 34.09 3.30
N CYS A 341 5.97 34.61 2.05
CA CYS A 341 5.44 33.88 0.90
C CYS A 341 6.11 32.54 0.70
N TYR A 342 7.44 32.48 0.77
CA TYR A 342 8.19 31.24 0.63
C TYR A 342 7.82 30.22 1.72
N SER A 343 7.81 30.65 2.99
CA SER A 343 7.46 29.79 4.12
C SER A 343 6.06 29.18 4.00
N HIS A 344 5.06 29.97 3.54
CA HIS A 344 3.70 29.47 3.31
C HIS A 344 3.57 28.56 2.10
N SER A 345 4.53 28.57 1.18
CA SER A 345 4.52 27.75 -0.02
C SER A 345 5.20 26.40 0.17
N THR A 346 6.02 26.22 1.22
CA THR A 346 6.66 24.94 1.54
C THR A 346 5.62 23.92 2.01
N GLN A 347 5.89 22.63 1.76
CA GLN A 347 4.95 21.55 2.03
C GLN A 347 5.50 20.55 3.06
N ASP A 348 4.60 19.73 3.62
CA ASP A 348 5.00 18.63 4.50
C ASP A 348 5.61 17.46 3.71
N ILE A 349 6.73 16.95 4.22
CA ILE A 349 7.50 15.89 3.55
C ILE A 349 6.69 14.60 3.42
N ALA A 350 6.08 14.16 4.51
CA ALA A 350 5.36 12.89 4.53
C ALA A 350 4.13 12.93 3.61
N GLN A 351 3.42 14.08 3.58
CA GLN A 351 2.29 14.26 2.69
C GLN A 351 2.71 14.30 1.22
N MET A 352 3.81 14.96 0.87
CA MET A 352 4.29 14.99 -0.50
C MET A 352 4.85 13.64 -0.94
N LEU A 353 5.53 12.92 -0.05
CA LEU A 353 6.03 11.58 -0.31
C LEU A 353 4.88 10.60 -0.58
N LYS A 354 3.78 10.64 0.20
CA LYS A 354 2.56 9.86 -0.05
C LYS A 354 1.90 10.18 -1.40
N LYS A 355 2.13 11.37 -1.94
CA LYS A 355 1.63 11.79 -3.27
C LYS A 355 2.63 11.56 -4.39
N ASN A 356 3.81 11.02 -4.08
CA ASN A 356 4.82 10.74 -5.10
C ASN A 356 4.31 9.69 -6.09
N MET A 357 4.29 10.05 -7.37
CA MET A 357 3.89 9.18 -8.48
C MET A 357 5.06 8.76 -9.37
N GLY A 358 6.30 9.09 -9.00
CA GLY A 358 7.47 8.79 -9.81
C GLY A 358 7.77 7.31 -10.00
N TYR A 359 7.20 6.45 -9.17
CA TYR A 359 7.25 4.99 -9.29
C TYR A 359 6.60 4.44 -10.57
N VAL A 360 5.79 5.23 -11.27
CA VAL A 360 5.17 4.80 -12.55
C VAL A 360 6.20 4.46 -13.62
N LEU A 361 7.44 4.91 -13.45
CA LEU A 361 8.58 4.61 -14.33
C LEU A 361 9.36 3.37 -13.87
N SER A 362 9.00 2.73 -12.76
CA SER A 362 9.70 1.56 -12.23
C SER A 362 9.29 0.26 -12.93
N ASP A 363 10.23 -0.67 -13.05
CA ASP A 363 9.95 -2.02 -13.55
C ASP A 363 8.87 -2.72 -12.72
N THR A 364 8.87 -2.49 -11.40
CA THR A 364 7.87 -3.03 -10.48
C THR A 364 6.44 -2.59 -10.86
N PHE A 365 6.26 -1.29 -11.16
CA PHE A 365 4.97 -0.78 -11.61
C PHE A 365 4.59 -1.34 -12.99
N GLY A 366 5.55 -1.48 -13.90
CA GLY A 366 5.36 -2.11 -15.21
C GLY A 366 4.84 -3.55 -15.08
N ARG A 367 5.37 -4.32 -14.10
CA ARG A 367 4.89 -5.70 -13.82
C ARG A 367 3.45 -5.70 -13.33
N ILE A 368 3.08 -4.80 -12.41
CA ILE A 368 1.68 -4.68 -11.93
C ILE A 368 0.73 -4.40 -13.11
N GLN A 369 1.14 -3.53 -14.02
CA GLN A 369 0.34 -3.22 -15.22
C GLN A 369 0.20 -4.41 -16.16
N ALA A 370 1.28 -5.17 -16.38
CA ALA A 370 1.26 -6.36 -17.21
C ALA A 370 0.31 -7.44 -16.63
N ASP A 371 0.28 -7.62 -15.32
CA ASP A 371 -0.66 -8.54 -14.67
C ASP A 371 -2.11 -8.06 -14.80
N ALA A 372 -2.37 -6.77 -14.64
CA ALA A 372 -3.70 -6.21 -14.83
C ALA A 372 -4.19 -6.38 -16.28
N GLU A 373 -3.32 -6.16 -17.25
CA GLU A 373 -3.62 -6.38 -18.68
C GLU A 373 -3.90 -7.85 -18.98
N LYS A 374 -3.06 -8.75 -18.49
CA LYS A 374 -3.22 -10.20 -18.65
C LYS A 374 -4.56 -10.67 -18.08
N MET A 375 -4.87 -10.29 -16.83
CA MET A 375 -6.15 -10.61 -16.18
C MET A 375 -7.35 -10.17 -17.02
N LEU A 376 -7.30 -8.95 -17.57
CA LEU A 376 -8.40 -8.39 -18.36
C LEU A 376 -8.57 -9.10 -19.71
N ASN A 377 -7.48 -9.51 -20.35
CA ASN A 377 -7.51 -10.25 -21.61
C ASN A 377 -8.04 -11.68 -21.42
N GLU A 378 -7.63 -12.37 -20.36
CA GLU A 378 -8.15 -13.70 -20.01
C GLU A 378 -9.64 -13.65 -19.65
N SER A 379 -10.09 -12.60 -18.97
CA SER A 379 -11.50 -12.38 -18.64
C SER A 379 -12.36 -12.16 -19.89
N ALA A 380 -11.87 -11.43 -20.89
CA ALA A 380 -12.56 -11.21 -22.16
C ALA A 380 -12.69 -12.51 -22.96
N ALA A 381 -11.63 -13.31 -23.03
CA ALA A 381 -11.65 -14.60 -23.72
C ALA A 381 -12.65 -15.61 -23.12
N THR A 382 -12.86 -15.54 -21.79
CA THR A 382 -13.82 -16.40 -21.09
C THR A 382 -15.27 -15.97 -21.33
N GLU A 383 -15.53 -14.67 -21.54
CA GLU A 383 -16.87 -14.15 -21.85
C GLU A 383 -17.33 -14.46 -23.28
N ASP A 384 -16.39 -14.53 -24.24
CA ASP A 384 -16.67 -14.81 -25.66
C ASP A 384 -16.77 -16.31 -25.97
N ALA A 385 -16.46 -17.20 -25.02
CA ALA A 385 -16.62 -18.63 -25.20
C ALA A 385 -18.12 -18.99 -25.22
N PRO A 386 -18.64 -19.67 -26.31
CA PRO A 386 -20.04 -20.05 -26.38
C PRO A 386 -20.38 -20.99 -25.22
N GLN A 387 -21.37 -20.61 -24.41
CA GLN A 387 -21.94 -21.48 -23.38
C GLN A 387 -22.53 -22.71 -24.12
N GLN A 388 -21.84 -23.85 -24.05
CA GLN A 388 -22.34 -25.15 -24.51
C GLN A 388 -23.36 -25.72 -23.54
#